data_703352827e74408dd1131276e7707eac
#
_entry.id   703352827e74408dd1131276e7707eac
#
_cell.length_a   1.000
_cell.length_b   1.000
_cell.length_c   1.000
_cell.angle_alpha   90.00
_cell.angle_beta   90.00
_cell.angle_gamma   90.00
#
_symmetry.space_group_name_H-M   'P 1'
#
loop_
_entity.id
_entity.type
_entity.pdbx_description
1 polymer ?
#
loop_
_entity_poly.entity_id
_entity_poly.type
_entity_poly.pdbx_seq_one_letter_code
_entity_poly.pdbx_strand_id
1 'polypeptide(L)'
;MKALAEGQKMAPEKIFLSFTSHDPVFISNGPAGLNGSVKGIGFIPKEEYLEEALAAYIEHIKTYDPSDKTYSDRGLKLLMKWLYSEEAEKTVDFSHIYSVEMAFKHSWTNYQVNPEATLLFYQPPMLSFEVRGTMEIVGKHNEPGSVSPFELPLIQQFINAQHDVYHAPNIERWVTRPAYKFKVEEIFDNSAGKNGFGTRISY
;
A
#
# COMPACT_ATOMS: atom_id res chain seq x y z
N MET A 1 -11.56 -2.49 6.98
CA MET A 1 -10.47 -2.21 7.93
C MET A 1 -11.00 -1.70 9.28
N LYS A 2 -11.77 -0.55 9.35
CA LYS A 2 -12.28 0.00 10.63
C LYS A 2 -13.04 -1.04 11.47
N ALA A 3 -13.99 -1.77 10.90
CA ALA A 3 -14.77 -2.79 11.61
C ALA A 3 -13.91 -3.93 12.20
N LEU A 4 -12.85 -4.36 11.48
CA LEU A 4 -11.90 -5.38 11.97
C LEU A 4 -11.04 -4.82 13.13
N ALA A 5 -10.55 -3.58 13.02
CA ALA A 5 -9.77 -2.95 14.07
C ALA A 5 -10.59 -2.71 15.36
N GLU A 6 -11.91 -2.54 15.24
CA GLU A 6 -12.86 -2.40 16.35
C GLU A 6 -13.31 -3.77 16.92
N GLY A 7 -12.77 -4.88 16.45
CA GLY A 7 -13.09 -6.22 16.94
C GLY A 7 -14.48 -6.73 16.53
N GLN A 8 -15.10 -6.11 15.53
CA GLN A 8 -16.40 -6.56 15.02
C GLN A 8 -16.21 -7.83 14.19
N LYS A 9 -16.98 -8.88 14.52
CA LYS A 9 -17.05 -10.09 13.68
C LYS A 9 -17.76 -9.76 12.37
N MET A 10 -16.99 -9.69 11.29
CA MET A 10 -17.55 -9.53 9.95
C MET A 10 -17.87 -10.89 9.34
N ALA A 11 -18.95 -10.95 8.56
CA ALA A 11 -19.22 -12.13 7.73
C ALA A 11 -18.07 -12.35 6.72
N PRO A 12 -17.71 -13.62 6.40
CA PRO A 12 -16.60 -13.92 5.49
C PRO A 12 -16.67 -13.17 4.16
N GLU A 13 -17.85 -12.98 3.61
CA GLU A 13 -18.10 -12.25 2.36
C GLU A 13 -17.72 -10.77 2.49
N LYS A 14 -18.02 -10.16 3.64
CA LYS A 14 -17.66 -8.75 3.91
C LYS A 14 -16.16 -8.59 4.12
N ILE A 15 -15.49 -9.57 4.73
CA ILE A 15 -14.03 -9.60 4.87
C ILE A 15 -13.40 -9.64 3.47
N PHE A 16 -13.87 -10.54 2.61
CA PHE A 16 -13.37 -10.68 1.24
C PHE A 16 -13.55 -9.39 0.43
N LEU A 17 -14.74 -8.79 0.45
CA LEU A 17 -14.99 -7.52 -0.24
C LEU A 17 -14.16 -6.36 0.32
N SER A 18 -13.95 -6.30 1.63
CA SER A 18 -13.09 -5.30 2.25
C SER A 18 -11.63 -5.49 1.84
N PHE A 19 -11.17 -6.73 1.70
CA PHE A 19 -9.81 -7.04 1.26
C PHE A 19 -9.57 -6.60 -0.18
N THR A 20 -10.48 -6.93 -1.11
CA THR A 20 -10.35 -6.55 -2.53
C THR A 20 -10.35 -5.03 -2.76
N SER A 21 -10.87 -4.23 -1.83
CA SER A 21 -10.82 -2.77 -1.94
C SER A 21 -9.43 -2.15 -1.70
N HIS A 22 -8.48 -2.93 -1.17
CA HIS A 22 -7.10 -2.51 -0.92
C HIS A 22 -6.09 -3.13 -1.89
N ASP A 23 -6.55 -3.94 -2.83
CA ASP A 23 -5.71 -4.69 -3.75
C ASP A 23 -6.10 -4.40 -5.21
N PRO A 24 -5.79 -3.19 -5.73
CA PRO A 24 -6.06 -2.86 -7.12
C PRO A 24 -5.19 -3.67 -8.07
N VAL A 25 -5.64 -3.76 -9.31
CA VAL A 25 -4.80 -4.25 -10.41
C VAL A 25 -3.90 -3.11 -10.87
N PHE A 26 -2.60 -3.28 -10.73
CA PHE A 26 -1.58 -2.41 -11.31
C PHE A 26 -1.37 -2.82 -12.78
N ILE A 27 -1.66 -1.92 -13.68
CA ILE A 27 -1.49 -2.10 -15.12
C ILE A 27 -0.24 -1.34 -15.53
N SER A 28 0.66 -2.02 -16.21
CA SER A 28 1.93 -1.49 -16.71
C SER A 28 2.19 -1.98 -18.13
N ASN A 29 2.94 -1.22 -18.90
CA ASN A 29 3.40 -1.59 -20.23
C ASN A 29 4.87 -1.22 -20.41
N GLY A 30 5.65 -2.12 -21.03
CA GLY A 30 7.09 -1.93 -21.20
C GLY A 30 7.75 -3.16 -21.77
N PRO A 31 9.05 -3.40 -21.47
CA PRO A 31 9.80 -4.52 -22.04
C PRO A 31 9.20 -5.92 -21.78
N ALA A 32 8.45 -6.08 -20.70
CA ALA A 32 7.75 -7.34 -20.39
C ALA A 32 6.35 -7.43 -21.02
N GLY A 33 5.98 -6.46 -21.87
CA GLY A 33 4.66 -6.35 -22.50
C GLY A 33 3.61 -5.72 -21.58
N LEU A 34 2.35 -5.68 -22.05
CA LEU A 34 1.22 -5.26 -21.26
C LEU A 34 0.98 -6.26 -20.13
N ASN A 35 0.97 -5.78 -18.89
CA ASN A 35 0.87 -6.62 -17.70
C ASN A 35 -0.12 -6.04 -16.70
N GLY A 36 -0.90 -6.90 -16.06
CA GLY A 36 -1.75 -6.59 -14.91
C GLY A 36 -1.35 -7.45 -13.72
N SER A 37 -1.14 -6.85 -12.55
CA SER A 37 -0.86 -7.59 -11.32
C SER A 37 -1.56 -6.97 -10.12
N VAL A 38 -2.21 -7.80 -9.33
CA VAL A 38 -2.80 -7.38 -8.05
C VAL A 38 -1.69 -7.09 -7.05
N LYS A 39 -1.76 -5.93 -6.39
CA LYS A 39 -0.81 -5.55 -5.33
C LYS A 39 -1.56 -4.89 -4.18
N GLY A 40 -1.18 -5.24 -2.96
CA GLY A 40 -1.61 -4.51 -1.77
C GLY A 40 -1.10 -3.08 -1.79
N ILE A 41 -1.95 -2.13 -1.44
CA ILE A 41 -1.59 -0.72 -1.38
C ILE A 41 -1.63 -0.16 0.03
N GLY A 42 -0.92 0.94 0.22
CA GLY A 42 -0.98 1.75 1.42
C GLY A 42 -0.76 3.23 1.13
N PHE A 43 -1.03 4.04 2.13
CA PHE A 43 -0.67 5.46 2.17
C PHE A 43 0.48 5.66 3.14
N ILE A 44 1.09 6.83 3.11
CA ILE A 44 2.04 7.27 4.13
C ILE A 44 1.58 8.59 4.73
N PRO A 45 2.02 8.93 5.94
CA PRO A 45 1.87 10.28 6.47
C PRO A 45 2.65 11.27 5.60
N LYS A 46 2.26 12.54 5.66
CA LYS A 46 3.07 13.66 5.12
C LYS A 46 4.44 13.66 5.76
N GLU A 47 5.41 14.27 5.08
CA GLU A 47 6.82 14.25 5.44
C GLU A 47 7.07 14.63 6.91
N GLU A 48 6.38 15.65 7.41
CA GLU A 48 6.51 16.14 8.78
C GLU A 48 6.06 15.13 9.87
N TYR A 49 5.29 14.09 9.51
CA TYR A 49 4.79 13.06 10.43
C TYR A 49 5.41 11.68 10.18
N LEU A 50 6.16 11.52 9.08
CA LEU A 50 6.62 10.22 8.61
C LEU A 50 7.58 9.54 9.60
N GLU A 51 8.53 10.28 10.16
CA GLU A 51 9.51 9.74 11.12
C GLU A 51 8.84 9.30 12.43
N GLU A 52 7.90 10.10 12.97
CA GLU A 52 7.17 9.75 14.18
C GLU A 52 6.32 8.49 14.00
N ALA A 53 5.60 8.41 12.87
CA ALA A 53 4.80 7.24 12.55
C ALA A 53 5.66 5.99 12.35
N LEU A 54 6.80 6.11 11.65
CA LEU A 54 7.76 5.02 11.47
C LEU A 54 8.31 4.53 12.81
N ALA A 55 8.70 5.44 13.69
CA ALA A 55 9.17 5.08 15.03
C ALA A 55 8.13 4.27 15.81
N ALA A 56 6.85 4.69 15.77
CA ALA A 56 5.76 3.96 16.41
C ALA A 56 5.56 2.55 15.80
N TYR A 57 5.73 2.41 14.49
CA TYR A 57 5.64 1.09 13.84
C TYR A 57 6.81 0.19 14.23
N ILE A 58 8.03 0.71 14.25
CA ILE A 58 9.23 -0.05 14.66
C ILE A 58 9.10 -0.51 16.12
N GLU A 59 8.63 0.34 17.03
CA GLU A 59 8.39 -0.05 18.43
C GLU A 59 7.36 -1.18 18.53
N HIS A 60 6.28 -1.13 17.76
CA HIS A 60 5.32 -2.22 17.71
C HIS A 60 5.95 -3.51 17.15
N ILE A 61 6.71 -3.42 16.05
CA ILE A 61 7.39 -4.56 15.42
C ILE A 61 8.33 -5.26 16.40
N LYS A 62 9.04 -4.53 17.27
CA LYS A 62 9.91 -5.10 18.32
C LYS A 62 9.15 -5.91 19.36
N THR A 63 7.83 -5.73 19.51
CA THR A 63 6.99 -6.51 20.43
C THR A 63 6.52 -7.84 19.85
N TYR A 64 6.96 -8.21 18.66
CA TYR A 64 6.50 -9.43 18.01
C TYR A 64 6.88 -10.68 18.79
N ASP A 65 5.87 -11.49 19.07
CA ASP A 65 5.99 -12.85 19.62
C ASP A 65 5.07 -13.77 18.79
N PRO A 66 5.58 -14.85 18.19
CA PRO A 66 4.76 -15.79 17.41
C PRO A 66 3.58 -16.41 18.21
N SER A 67 3.66 -16.42 19.53
CA SER A 67 2.60 -16.91 20.41
C SER A 67 1.52 -15.85 20.70
N ASP A 68 1.80 -14.58 20.47
CA ASP A 68 0.87 -13.47 20.70
C ASP A 68 -0.14 -13.33 19.56
N LYS A 69 -1.33 -13.87 19.77
CA LYS A 69 -2.44 -13.80 18.80
C LYS A 69 -3.03 -12.39 18.65
N THR A 70 -2.63 -11.42 19.48
CA THR A 70 -3.15 -10.05 19.45
C THR A 70 -2.22 -9.09 18.69
N TYR A 71 -1.06 -9.54 18.26
CA TYR A 71 -0.08 -8.71 17.55
C TYR A 71 -0.69 -7.99 16.33
N SER A 72 -1.33 -8.74 15.43
CA SER A 72 -1.95 -8.17 14.22
C SER A 72 -3.06 -7.18 14.54
N ASP A 73 -3.87 -7.44 15.58
CA ASP A 73 -4.94 -6.53 16.00
C ASP A 73 -4.38 -5.19 16.52
N ARG A 74 -3.27 -5.23 17.26
CA ARG A 74 -2.57 -4.01 17.70
C ARG A 74 -1.97 -3.26 16.53
N GLY A 75 -1.37 -3.97 15.57
CA GLY A 75 -0.84 -3.39 14.34
C GLY A 75 -1.92 -2.71 13.50
N LEU A 76 -3.08 -3.35 13.33
CA LEU A 76 -4.23 -2.75 12.64
C LEU A 76 -4.72 -1.47 13.33
N LYS A 77 -4.75 -1.42 14.66
CA LYS A 77 -5.09 -0.20 15.41
C LYS A 77 -4.07 0.91 15.15
N LEU A 78 -2.80 0.56 15.02
CA LEU A 78 -1.74 1.50 14.71
C LEU A 78 -1.91 2.07 13.28
N LEU A 79 -2.22 1.22 12.30
CA LEU A 79 -2.58 1.66 10.94
C LEU A 79 -3.78 2.60 10.95
N MET A 80 -4.85 2.26 11.70
CA MET A 80 -6.02 3.12 11.83
C MET A 80 -5.65 4.49 12.40
N LYS A 81 -4.84 4.53 13.44
CA LYS A 81 -4.42 5.79 14.08
C LYS A 81 -3.70 6.72 13.09
N TRP A 82 -2.76 6.18 12.31
CA TRP A 82 -1.87 7.00 11.47
C TRP A 82 -2.38 7.27 10.06
N LEU A 83 -3.25 6.38 9.52
CA LEU A 83 -3.57 6.42 8.10
C LEU A 83 -5.08 6.41 7.77
N TYR A 84 -5.94 5.92 8.68
CA TYR A 84 -7.33 5.64 8.33
C TYR A 84 -8.37 6.17 9.31
N SER A 85 -7.97 6.93 10.33
CA SER A 85 -8.91 7.65 11.21
C SER A 85 -9.29 9.00 10.60
N GLU A 86 -10.37 9.61 11.10
CA GLU A 86 -10.78 10.96 10.69
C GLU A 86 -9.69 12.00 11.02
N GLU A 87 -8.98 11.81 12.14
CA GLU A 87 -7.85 12.67 12.53
C GLU A 87 -6.67 12.52 11.56
N ALA A 88 -6.44 11.32 11.04
CA ALA A 88 -5.36 11.03 10.12
C ALA A 88 -5.57 11.64 8.73
N GLU A 89 -6.79 11.97 8.31
CA GLU A 89 -7.05 12.59 7.00
C GLU A 89 -6.23 13.87 6.77
N LYS A 90 -5.93 14.62 7.83
CA LYS A 90 -5.15 15.86 7.75
C LYS A 90 -3.65 15.64 7.60
N THR A 91 -3.18 14.47 8.01
CA THR A 91 -1.75 14.13 8.10
C THR A 91 -1.29 13.14 7.03
N VAL A 92 -2.22 12.50 6.32
CA VAL A 92 -1.93 11.56 5.24
C VAL A 92 -1.64 12.28 3.93
N ASP A 93 -0.67 11.77 3.17
CA ASP A 93 -0.44 12.16 1.78
C ASP A 93 -1.33 11.34 0.83
N PHE A 94 -2.41 11.95 0.35
CA PHE A 94 -3.31 11.34 -0.62
C PHE A 94 -2.91 11.57 -2.08
N SER A 95 -1.86 12.32 -2.34
CA SER A 95 -1.35 12.54 -3.70
C SER A 95 -0.61 11.32 -4.26
N HIS A 96 -0.25 10.38 -3.39
CA HIS A 96 0.47 9.18 -3.76
C HIS A 96 -0.16 7.92 -3.16
N ILE A 97 -0.03 6.82 -3.91
CA ILE A 97 -0.36 5.46 -3.46
C ILE A 97 0.94 4.64 -3.44
N TYR A 98 1.12 3.81 -2.43
CA TYR A 98 2.35 3.06 -2.23
C TYR A 98 2.11 1.56 -2.23
N SER A 99 3.13 0.80 -2.61
CA SER A 99 3.14 -0.66 -2.53
C SER A 99 4.56 -1.18 -2.31
N VAL A 100 4.70 -2.41 -1.83
CA VAL A 100 5.98 -3.10 -1.70
C VAL A 100 6.23 -3.98 -2.92
N GLU A 101 7.44 -3.92 -3.51
CA GLU A 101 7.85 -4.91 -4.50
C GLU A 101 8.50 -6.12 -3.84
N MET A 102 7.99 -7.30 -4.14
CA MET A 102 8.46 -8.56 -3.56
C MET A 102 8.73 -9.66 -4.60
N ALA A 103 8.30 -9.48 -5.84
CA ALA A 103 8.30 -10.53 -6.86
C ALA A 103 9.31 -10.32 -7.99
N PHE A 104 9.66 -9.06 -8.29
CA PHE A 104 10.64 -8.68 -9.32
C PHE A 104 10.34 -9.27 -10.71
N LYS A 105 9.04 -9.29 -11.09
CA LYS A 105 8.57 -9.87 -12.36
C LYS A 105 8.18 -8.75 -13.35
N HIS A 106 7.14 -8.96 -14.14
CA HIS A 106 6.77 -8.14 -15.28
C HIS A 106 6.55 -6.65 -14.90
N SER A 107 5.83 -6.35 -13.82
CA SER A 107 5.64 -4.95 -13.37
C SER A 107 6.97 -4.28 -13.03
N TRP A 108 7.86 -5.00 -12.33
CA TRP A 108 9.19 -4.50 -12.01
C TRP A 108 9.98 -4.17 -13.28
N THR A 109 10.01 -5.08 -14.24
CA THR A 109 10.71 -4.90 -15.53
C THR A 109 10.15 -3.71 -16.31
N ASN A 110 8.82 -3.56 -16.33
CA ASN A 110 8.17 -2.48 -17.04
C ASN A 110 8.48 -1.11 -16.43
N TYR A 111 8.33 -0.98 -15.10
CA TYR A 111 8.53 0.29 -14.40
C TYR A 111 9.99 0.78 -14.36
N GLN A 112 10.97 -0.09 -14.66
CA GLN A 112 12.35 0.36 -14.87
C GLN A 112 12.51 1.24 -16.13
N VAL A 113 11.58 1.14 -17.09
CA VAL A 113 11.69 1.78 -18.41
C VAL A 113 10.53 2.74 -18.67
N ASN A 114 9.31 2.35 -18.32
CA ASN A 114 8.10 3.15 -18.51
C ASN A 114 7.37 3.35 -17.18
N PRO A 115 7.34 4.58 -16.65
CA PRO A 115 6.68 4.87 -15.38
C PRO A 115 5.15 4.98 -15.48
N GLU A 116 4.58 5.06 -16.69
CA GLU A 116 3.12 5.16 -16.85
C GLU A 116 2.42 3.93 -16.26
N ALA A 117 1.41 4.19 -15.44
CA ALA A 117 0.65 3.15 -14.78
C ALA A 117 -0.83 3.52 -14.61
N THR A 118 -1.65 2.49 -14.59
CA THR A 118 -3.06 2.60 -14.22
C THR A 118 -3.34 1.63 -13.08
N LEU A 119 -4.01 2.09 -12.04
CA LEU A 119 -4.54 1.27 -10.97
C LEU A 119 -6.04 1.11 -11.18
N LEU A 120 -6.49 -0.14 -11.29
CA LEU A 120 -7.90 -0.47 -11.43
C LEU A 120 -8.41 -1.05 -10.12
N PHE A 121 -9.33 -0.31 -9.49
CA PHE A 121 -10.08 -0.76 -8.33
C PHE A 121 -11.42 -1.32 -8.78
N TYR A 122 -11.74 -2.52 -8.34
CA TYR A 122 -13.03 -3.12 -8.63
C TYR A 122 -13.59 -3.81 -7.39
N GLN A 123 -14.78 -3.38 -7.01
CA GLN A 123 -15.55 -3.99 -5.93
C GLN A 123 -16.91 -4.44 -6.47
N PRO A 124 -17.12 -5.75 -6.59
CA PRO A 124 -18.39 -6.29 -7.04
C PRO A 124 -19.58 -5.77 -6.21
N PRO A 125 -20.77 -5.60 -6.81
CA PRO A 125 -21.05 -5.87 -8.22
C PRO A 125 -20.80 -4.69 -9.16
N MET A 126 -20.65 -3.46 -8.68
CA MET A 126 -20.76 -2.29 -9.55
C MET A 126 -19.71 -1.20 -9.33
N LEU A 127 -18.96 -1.20 -8.22
CA LEU A 127 -17.98 -0.13 -7.97
C LEU A 127 -16.70 -0.40 -8.75
N SER A 128 -16.27 0.57 -9.54
CA SER A 128 -15.02 0.53 -10.28
C SER A 128 -14.41 1.92 -10.41
N PHE A 129 -13.16 2.04 -10.03
CA PHE A 129 -12.40 3.27 -10.20
C PHE A 129 -11.11 2.98 -10.95
N GLU A 130 -10.77 3.88 -11.86
CA GLU A 130 -9.51 3.90 -12.56
C GLU A 130 -8.69 5.10 -12.10
N VAL A 131 -7.48 4.85 -11.65
CA VAL A 131 -6.53 5.90 -11.23
C VAL A 131 -5.32 5.84 -12.14
N ARG A 132 -5.07 6.90 -12.88
CA ARG A 132 -3.92 7.02 -13.80
C ARG A 132 -2.85 7.88 -13.18
N GLY A 133 -1.60 7.57 -13.53
CA GLY A 133 -0.47 8.33 -13.04
C GLY A 133 0.86 7.70 -13.38
N THR A 134 1.88 8.07 -12.61
CA THR A 134 3.25 7.65 -12.84
C THR A 134 3.83 6.93 -11.63
N MET A 135 4.61 5.88 -11.91
CA MET A 135 5.25 5.04 -10.92
C MET A 135 6.71 5.44 -10.75
N GLU A 136 7.12 5.65 -9.50
CA GLU A 136 8.51 5.79 -9.09
C GLU A 136 8.91 4.57 -8.25
N ILE A 137 10.10 4.04 -8.50
CA ILE A 137 10.71 3.01 -7.65
C ILE A 137 11.56 3.71 -6.60
N VAL A 138 11.18 3.59 -5.32
CA VAL A 138 11.90 4.18 -4.20
C VAL A 138 12.78 3.13 -3.53
N GLY A 139 14.07 3.44 -3.46
CA GLY A 139 15.07 2.54 -2.91
C GLY A 139 15.57 1.52 -3.94
N LYS A 140 16.33 0.54 -3.44
CA LYS A 140 16.98 -0.48 -4.25
C LYS A 140 16.68 -1.87 -3.70
N HIS A 141 16.75 -2.86 -4.57
CA HIS A 141 16.87 -4.25 -4.15
C HIS A 141 18.35 -4.49 -3.79
N ASN A 142 18.62 -4.60 -2.51
CA ASN A 142 19.97 -4.86 -2.01
C ASN A 142 20.08 -6.31 -1.56
N GLU A 143 21.30 -6.85 -1.56
CA GLU A 143 21.57 -8.16 -0.98
C GLU A 143 21.38 -8.11 0.55
N PRO A 144 20.83 -9.17 1.18
CA PRO A 144 20.74 -9.24 2.63
C PRO A 144 22.08 -8.99 3.33
N GLY A 145 22.09 -8.10 4.31
CA GLY A 145 23.28 -7.75 5.09
C GLY A 145 24.25 -6.77 4.40
N SER A 146 23.97 -6.31 3.17
CA SER A 146 24.83 -5.36 2.47
C SER A 146 24.66 -3.91 2.94
N VAL A 147 23.51 -3.57 3.49
CA VAL A 147 23.18 -2.26 4.06
C VAL A 147 22.29 -2.45 5.29
N SER A 148 22.29 -1.49 6.21
CA SER A 148 21.36 -1.50 7.33
C SER A 148 19.92 -1.20 6.86
N PRO A 149 18.91 -1.92 7.35
CA PRO A 149 17.50 -1.57 7.09
C PRO A 149 17.15 -0.12 7.49
N PHE A 150 17.82 0.43 8.47
CA PHE A 150 17.61 1.79 8.97
C PHE A 150 18.35 2.89 8.19
N GLU A 151 19.19 2.50 7.20
CA GLU A 151 19.84 3.41 6.25
C GLU A 151 19.08 3.53 4.93
N LEU A 152 17.99 2.78 4.76
CA LEU A 152 17.13 2.85 3.59
C LEU A 152 16.35 4.18 3.54
N PRO A 153 15.87 4.61 2.35
CA PRO A 153 14.95 5.74 2.25
C PRO A 153 13.75 5.58 3.19
N LEU A 154 13.33 6.63 3.88
CA LEU A 154 12.23 6.60 4.87
C LEU A 154 10.94 5.99 4.30
N ILE A 155 10.60 6.31 3.04
CA ILE A 155 9.45 5.72 2.35
C ILE A 155 9.60 4.20 2.26
N GLN A 156 10.78 3.69 1.87
CA GLN A 156 11.02 2.25 1.79
C GLN A 156 10.90 1.59 3.17
N GLN A 157 11.47 2.21 4.22
CA GLN A 157 11.33 1.72 5.59
C GLN A 157 9.87 1.69 6.02
N PHE A 158 9.13 2.80 5.81
CA PHE A 158 7.75 2.93 6.26
C PHE A 158 6.81 1.91 5.60
N ILE A 159 6.90 1.74 4.28
CA ILE A 159 6.04 0.81 3.54
C ILE A 159 6.32 -0.65 3.93
N ASN A 160 7.59 -1.00 4.20
CA ASN A 160 7.93 -2.31 4.75
C ASN A 160 7.42 -2.48 6.19
N ALA A 161 7.58 -1.46 7.04
CA ALA A 161 7.05 -1.47 8.40
C ALA A 161 5.51 -1.58 8.41
N GLN A 162 4.82 -0.87 7.51
CA GLN A 162 3.37 -0.94 7.33
C GLN A 162 2.89 -2.36 7.02
N HIS A 163 3.63 -3.12 6.22
CA HIS A 163 3.37 -4.55 5.99
C HIS A 163 3.64 -5.36 7.27
N ASP A 164 4.74 -5.11 7.95
CA ASP A 164 5.21 -5.94 9.06
C ASP A 164 4.45 -5.69 10.38
N VAL A 165 3.71 -4.56 10.55
CA VAL A 165 2.96 -4.30 11.80
C VAL A 165 1.79 -5.26 12.04
N TYR A 166 1.30 -5.96 11.03
CA TYR A 166 0.20 -6.92 11.17
C TYR A 166 0.51 -8.31 10.59
N HIS A 167 1.71 -8.51 10.05
CA HIS A 167 2.25 -9.80 9.64
C HIS A 167 3.42 -10.20 10.55
N ALA A 168 3.92 -11.43 10.39
CA ALA A 168 5.19 -11.82 11.00
C ALA A 168 6.32 -10.93 10.45
N PRO A 169 6.92 -10.05 11.26
CA PRO A 169 7.87 -9.08 10.78
C PRO A 169 9.21 -9.70 10.44
N ASN A 170 9.89 -9.09 9.45
CA ASN A 170 11.28 -9.42 9.14
C ASN A 170 12.01 -8.18 8.63
N ILE A 171 12.55 -7.38 9.55
CA ILE A 171 13.22 -6.12 9.25
C ILE A 171 14.42 -6.32 8.32
N GLU A 172 15.17 -7.42 8.46
CA GLU A 172 16.32 -7.72 7.59
C GLU A 172 15.94 -7.86 6.11
N ARG A 173 14.68 -8.21 5.82
CA ARG A 173 14.18 -8.29 4.43
C ARG A 173 13.82 -6.94 3.83
N TRP A 174 13.76 -5.85 4.58
CA TRP A 174 13.44 -4.53 4.05
C TRP A 174 14.44 -4.08 2.98
N VAL A 175 15.71 -4.46 3.14
CA VAL A 175 16.77 -4.13 2.18
C VAL A 175 16.53 -4.74 0.80
N THR A 176 15.82 -5.87 0.75
CA THR A 176 15.46 -6.58 -0.49
C THR A 176 14.16 -6.12 -1.11
N ARG A 177 13.40 -5.22 -0.46
CA ARG A 177 12.03 -4.85 -0.84
C ARG A 177 11.93 -3.35 -1.08
N PRO A 178 12.24 -2.84 -2.30
CA PRO A 178 11.98 -1.46 -2.66
C PRO A 178 10.48 -1.15 -2.63
N ALA A 179 10.15 0.12 -2.51
CA ALA A 179 8.78 0.59 -2.56
C ALA A 179 8.43 1.09 -3.97
N TYR A 180 7.18 0.90 -4.36
CA TYR A 180 6.53 1.63 -5.43
C TYR A 180 5.86 2.86 -4.84
N LYS A 181 6.11 4.02 -5.45
CA LYS A 181 5.43 5.29 -5.18
C LYS A 181 4.69 5.70 -6.45
N PHE A 182 3.38 5.58 -6.43
CA PHE A 182 2.51 5.93 -7.53
C PHE A 182 1.95 7.32 -7.30
N LYS A 183 2.29 8.27 -8.18
CA LYS A 183 1.72 9.62 -8.19
C LYS A 183 0.35 9.59 -8.86
N VAL A 184 -0.68 10.01 -8.15
CA VAL A 184 -2.03 10.13 -8.69
C VAL A 184 -2.12 11.37 -9.57
N GLU A 185 -2.59 11.22 -10.82
CA GLU A 185 -2.75 12.32 -11.78
C GLU A 185 -4.19 12.48 -12.26
N GLU A 186 -4.91 11.37 -12.41
CA GLU A 186 -6.31 11.38 -12.82
C GLU A 186 -7.08 10.25 -12.14
N ILE A 187 -8.32 10.52 -11.78
CA ILE A 187 -9.25 9.53 -11.24
C ILE A 187 -10.52 9.52 -12.07
N PHE A 188 -10.99 8.33 -12.44
CA PHE A 188 -12.22 8.11 -13.16
C PHE A 188 -13.15 7.17 -12.39
N ASP A 189 -14.42 7.55 -12.28
CA ASP A 189 -15.47 6.66 -11.82
C ASP A 189 -15.99 5.84 -13.01
N ASN A 190 -15.66 4.56 -13.01
CA ASN A 190 -16.11 3.59 -14.02
C ASN A 190 -17.28 2.74 -13.50
N SER A 191 -17.83 3.09 -12.34
CA SER A 191 -18.96 2.36 -11.75
C SER A 191 -20.19 2.40 -12.65
N ALA A 192 -20.99 1.34 -12.60
CA ALA A 192 -22.28 1.32 -13.29
C ALA A 192 -23.28 2.23 -12.56
N GLY A 193 -23.59 3.38 -13.14
CA GLY A 193 -24.49 4.34 -12.53
C GLY A 193 -24.58 5.66 -13.32
N LYS A 194 -25.51 6.54 -12.92
CA LYS A 194 -25.80 7.79 -13.63
C LYS A 194 -24.59 8.70 -13.82
N ASN A 195 -23.65 8.69 -12.88
CA ASN A 195 -22.47 9.55 -12.85
C ASN A 195 -21.16 8.76 -13.05
N GLY A 196 -21.22 7.48 -13.39
CA GLY A 196 -20.06 6.63 -13.66
C GLY A 196 -19.67 6.59 -15.13
N PHE A 197 -19.25 5.41 -15.59
CA PHE A 197 -18.87 5.13 -17.00
C PHE A 197 -17.77 6.03 -17.55
N GLY A 198 -16.69 6.22 -16.81
CA GLY A 198 -15.53 6.98 -17.23
C GLY A 198 -15.62 8.47 -16.92
N THR A 199 -16.47 8.86 -15.98
CA THR A 199 -16.54 10.25 -15.53
C THR A 199 -15.30 10.61 -14.72
N ARG A 200 -14.56 11.65 -15.15
CA ARG A 200 -13.41 12.15 -14.40
C ARG A 200 -13.86 12.80 -13.09
N ILE A 201 -13.20 12.41 -12.00
CA ILE A 201 -13.40 12.98 -10.66
C ILE A 201 -12.35 14.09 -10.45
N SER A 202 -12.80 15.26 -9.98
CA SER A 202 -11.92 16.31 -9.46
C SER A 202 -11.57 16.01 -8.00
N TYR A 203 -10.32 16.08 -7.63
CA TYR A 203 -9.82 15.88 -6.26
C TYR A 203 -8.83 16.98 -5.88
#